data_2d46fa425814d4bfbe770a1a63815044
#
_entry.id   2d46fa425814d4bfbe770a1a63815044
#
_cell.length_a   1.000
_cell.length_b   1.000
_cell.length_c   1.000
_cell.angle_alpha   90.00
_cell.angle_beta   90.00
_cell.angle_gamma   90.00
#
_symmetry.space_group_name_H-M   'P 1'
#
loop_
_entity.id
_entity.type
_entity.pdbx_description
1 polymer ?
#
loop_
_entity_poly.entity_id
_entity_poly.type
_entity_poly.pdbx_seq_one_letter_code
_entity_poly.pdbx_strand_id
1 'polypeptide(L)'
;MYQDYVCSCALRVAREVLALLPVDMLIVTVNVTALQSSTGKEAETPVLSVAMPRQILERLDFARLDPSDSMENFKHRGDAMASRKSGEFTAIVPLKPSDAAQDKSAKLSLADVLKRVREMRDELSVKLKKSEPETQTTAETNLPASS
;
A
#
# COMPACT_ATOMS: atom_id res chain seq x y z
N MET A 1 22.54 -7.86 0.28
CA MET A 1 23.29 -7.27 1.42
C MET A 1 23.32 -5.75 1.42
N TYR A 2 23.93 -5.08 0.43
CA TYR A 2 24.03 -3.62 0.46
C TYR A 2 22.66 -2.93 0.36
N GLN A 3 21.74 -3.47 -0.38
CA GLN A 3 20.37 -3.06 -0.58
C GLN A 3 19.56 -3.09 0.73
N ASP A 4 19.61 -4.23 1.43
CA ASP A 4 18.93 -4.38 2.72
C ASP A 4 19.48 -3.39 3.74
N TYR A 5 20.77 -3.11 3.68
CA TYR A 5 21.40 -2.10 4.52
C TYR A 5 20.85 -0.70 4.23
N VAL A 6 20.76 -0.31 2.97
CA VAL A 6 20.21 1.00 2.55
C VAL A 6 18.74 1.13 2.97
N CYS A 7 17.92 0.10 2.73
CA CYS A 7 16.52 0.08 3.13
C CYS A 7 16.36 0.10 4.65
N SER A 8 17.19 -0.64 5.40
CA SER A 8 17.20 -0.63 6.87
C SER A 8 17.51 0.76 7.42
N CYS A 9 18.51 1.42 6.85
CA CYS A 9 18.86 2.79 7.26
C CYS A 9 17.71 3.76 7.01
N ALA A 10 17.06 3.67 5.85
CA ALA A 10 15.91 4.53 5.52
C ALA A 10 14.75 4.31 6.50
N LEU A 11 14.41 3.07 6.82
CA LEU A 11 13.36 2.71 7.79
C LEU A 11 13.70 3.20 9.20
N ARG A 12 14.94 3.01 9.63
CA ARG A 12 15.40 3.44 10.95
C ARG A 12 15.31 4.95 11.10
N VAL A 13 15.84 5.70 10.14
CA VAL A 13 15.77 7.17 10.12
C VAL A 13 14.32 7.63 10.14
N ALA A 14 13.46 7.04 9.32
CA ALA A 14 12.05 7.40 9.29
C ALA A 14 11.36 7.15 10.63
N ARG A 15 11.62 6.01 11.27
CA ARG A 15 11.07 5.68 12.59
C ARG A 15 11.50 6.67 13.66
N GLU A 16 12.78 6.99 13.72
CA GLU A 16 13.33 7.91 14.70
C GLU A 16 12.80 9.33 14.49
N VAL A 17 12.76 9.82 13.26
CA VAL A 17 12.26 11.17 12.94
C VAL A 17 10.77 11.29 13.22
N LEU A 18 9.96 10.28 12.84
CA LEU A 18 8.53 10.28 13.12
C LEU A 18 8.21 10.13 14.61
N ALA A 19 9.10 9.51 15.39
CA ALA A 19 8.95 9.47 16.85
C ALA A 19 9.20 10.83 17.52
N LEU A 20 10.10 11.63 16.94
CA LEU A 20 10.49 12.93 17.49
C LEU A 20 9.58 14.09 17.00
N LEU A 21 9.09 14.00 15.79
CA LEU A 21 8.34 15.09 15.15
C LEU A 21 6.86 14.73 14.98
N PRO A 22 5.93 15.67 15.28
CA PRO A 22 4.50 15.46 15.11
C PRO A 22 4.07 15.65 13.65
N VAL A 23 4.66 14.87 12.75
CA VAL A 23 4.33 14.89 11.30
C VAL A 23 3.72 13.56 10.89
N ASP A 24 2.81 13.59 9.93
CA ASP A 24 2.09 12.39 9.47
C ASP A 24 2.82 11.64 8.37
N MET A 25 3.78 12.27 7.72
CA MET A 25 4.52 11.68 6.59
C MET A 25 5.92 12.26 6.53
N LEU A 26 6.87 11.42 6.14
CA LEU A 26 8.26 11.75 5.89
C LEU A 26 8.66 11.26 4.50
N ILE A 27 9.48 12.04 3.80
CA ILE A 27 10.17 11.58 2.58
C ILE A 27 11.65 11.44 2.93
N VAL A 28 12.16 10.22 2.77
CA VAL A 28 13.58 9.90 2.95
C VAL A 28 14.20 9.70 1.59
N THR A 29 15.30 10.41 1.32
CA THR A 29 16.11 10.19 0.11
C THR A 29 17.49 9.75 0.53
N VAL A 30 17.92 8.63 -0.02
CA VAL A 30 19.26 8.07 0.21
C VAL A 30 20.15 8.41 -0.96
N ASN A 31 21.28 9.07 -0.67
CA ASN A 31 22.31 9.37 -1.64
C ASN A 31 23.49 8.44 -1.43
N VAL A 32 24.12 8.06 -2.51
CA VAL A 32 25.38 7.31 -2.53
C VAL A 32 26.45 8.15 -3.20
N THR A 33 27.60 8.22 -2.57
CA THR A 33 28.78 8.85 -3.18
C THR A 33 29.38 7.86 -4.17
N ALA A 34 29.39 8.21 -5.44
CA ALA A 34 29.97 7.40 -6.49
C ALA A 34 30.97 8.22 -7.30
N LEU A 35 32.02 7.57 -7.77
CA LEU A 35 32.99 8.21 -8.66
C LEU A 35 32.36 8.34 -10.04
N GLN A 36 32.22 9.59 -10.48
CA GLN A 36 31.72 9.88 -11.82
C GLN A 36 32.85 9.62 -12.84
N SER A 37 32.71 8.59 -13.65
CA SER A 37 33.73 8.16 -14.61
C SER A 37 34.09 9.25 -15.64
N SER A 38 33.14 10.12 -15.98
CA SER A 38 33.33 11.21 -16.95
C SER A 38 34.19 12.37 -16.42
N THR A 39 34.21 12.60 -15.12
CA THR A 39 34.89 13.76 -14.51
C THR A 39 35.98 13.36 -13.53
N GLY A 40 36.04 12.08 -13.12
CA GLY A 40 36.94 11.59 -12.08
C GLY A 40 36.69 12.18 -10.70
N LYS A 41 35.52 12.82 -10.48
CA LYS A 41 35.15 13.43 -9.20
C LYS A 41 34.09 12.57 -8.51
N GLU A 42 34.11 12.61 -7.19
CA GLU A 42 33.03 12.04 -6.39
C GLU A 42 31.79 12.92 -6.51
N ALA A 43 30.66 12.30 -6.78
CA ALA A 43 29.35 12.94 -6.84
C ALA A 43 28.34 12.16 -6.01
N GLU A 44 27.50 12.89 -5.28
CA GLU A 44 26.37 12.32 -4.59
C GLU A 44 25.23 12.04 -5.56
N THR A 45 24.79 10.81 -5.60
CA THR A 45 23.73 10.36 -6.51
C THR A 45 22.57 9.80 -5.70
N PRO A 46 21.35 10.32 -5.84
CA PRO A 46 20.17 9.76 -5.20
C PRO A 46 19.84 8.40 -5.81
N VAL A 47 19.72 7.39 -4.97
CA VAL A 47 19.50 5.98 -5.36
C VAL A 47 18.18 5.43 -4.87
N LEU A 48 17.64 5.97 -3.79
CA LEU A 48 16.35 5.59 -3.23
C LEU A 48 15.65 6.82 -2.67
N SER A 49 14.38 6.99 -2.99
CA SER A 49 13.53 8.02 -2.38
C SER A 49 12.18 7.42 -2.02
N VAL A 50 11.80 7.48 -0.75
CA VAL A 50 10.63 6.79 -0.19
C VAL A 50 9.77 7.77 0.59
N ALA A 51 8.48 7.78 0.32
CA ALA A 51 7.48 8.49 1.10
C ALA A 51 6.88 7.54 2.15
N MET A 52 7.11 7.81 3.41
CA MET A 52 6.73 6.95 4.54
C MET A 52 5.67 7.63 5.40
N PRO A 53 4.38 7.27 5.24
CA PRO A 53 3.31 7.70 6.13
C PRO A 53 3.45 7.04 7.50
N ARG A 54 3.26 7.82 8.57
CA ARG A 54 3.28 7.34 9.97
C ARG A 54 2.41 6.11 10.17
N GLN A 55 1.17 6.14 9.69
CA GLN A 55 0.20 5.07 9.88
C GLN A 55 0.63 3.73 9.29
N ILE A 56 1.39 3.75 8.19
CA ILE A 56 1.92 2.52 7.58
C ILE A 56 3.12 2.05 8.38
N LEU A 57 4.04 2.96 8.73
CA LEU A 57 5.26 2.62 9.46
C LEU A 57 4.96 2.00 10.84
N GLU A 58 3.97 2.52 11.57
CA GLU A 58 3.56 2.00 12.88
C GLU A 58 2.94 0.60 12.85
N ARG A 59 2.48 0.14 11.68
CA ARG A 59 1.92 -1.21 11.51
C ARG A 59 2.95 -2.28 11.20
N LEU A 60 4.19 -1.88 10.89
CA LEU A 60 5.25 -2.82 10.53
C LEU A 60 5.85 -3.48 11.77
N ASP A 61 6.03 -4.80 11.70
CA ASP A 61 6.79 -5.55 12.71
C ASP A 61 8.28 -5.55 12.35
N PHE A 62 9.01 -4.58 12.89
CA PHE A 62 10.44 -4.40 12.63
C PHE A 62 11.32 -5.57 13.05
N ALA A 63 10.82 -6.48 13.89
CA ALA A 63 11.58 -7.64 14.32
C ALA A 63 11.59 -8.77 13.28
N ARG A 64 10.63 -8.76 12.36
CA ARG A 64 10.41 -9.85 11.40
C ARG A 64 10.42 -9.45 9.95
N LEU A 65 10.35 -8.15 9.65
CA LEU A 65 10.28 -7.69 8.28
C LEU A 65 11.63 -7.81 7.57
N ASP A 66 11.59 -8.12 6.27
CA ASP A 66 12.71 -7.90 5.37
C ASP A 66 12.72 -6.43 4.95
N PRO A 67 13.84 -5.70 5.12
CA PRO A 67 13.91 -4.28 4.83
C PRO A 67 13.65 -3.92 3.36
N SER A 68 14.14 -4.72 2.42
CA SER A 68 13.94 -4.49 0.99
C SER A 68 12.49 -4.77 0.57
N ASP A 69 11.93 -5.89 1.01
CA ASP A 69 10.54 -6.25 0.72
C ASP A 69 9.56 -5.24 1.35
N SER A 70 9.91 -4.68 2.50
CA SER A 70 9.05 -3.70 3.17
C SER A 70 8.87 -2.40 2.39
N MET A 71 9.77 -2.10 1.44
CA MET A 71 9.65 -0.90 0.58
C MET A 71 8.42 -0.94 -0.31
N GLU A 72 7.88 -2.12 -0.63
CA GLU A 72 6.64 -2.28 -1.39
C GLU A 72 5.41 -1.66 -0.71
N ASN A 73 5.46 -1.53 0.63
CA ASN A 73 4.39 -0.88 1.39
C ASN A 73 4.36 0.64 1.22
N PHE A 74 5.38 1.22 0.61
CA PHE A 74 5.59 2.65 0.50
C PHE A 74 5.69 3.08 -0.95
N LYS A 75 5.26 4.32 -1.21
CA LYS A 75 5.56 4.94 -2.48
C LYS A 75 7.05 5.26 -2.54
N HIS A 76 7.75 4.63 -3.47
CA HIS A 76 9.18 4.83 -3.62
C HIS A 76 9.56 5.06 -5.08
N ARG A 77 10.72 5.67 -5.27
CA ARG A 77 11.47 5.73 -6.53
C ARG A 77 12.85 5.15 -6.25
N GLY A 78 13.37 4.47 -7.22
CA GLY A 78 14.58 3.69 -7.11
C GLY A 78 14.27 2.20 -7.10
N ASP A 79 15.21 1.45 -7.59
CA ASP A 79 15.14 0.00 -7.60
C ASP A 79 15.57 -0.48 -6.22
N ALA A 80 14.61 -0.55 -5.28
CA ALA A 80 14.84 -1.13 -3.96
C ALA A 80 15.22 -2.61 -4.10
N MET A 81 14.78 -3.23 -5.19
CA MET A 81 15.30 -4.49 -5.68
C MET A 81 16.44 -4.19 -6.65
N ALA A 82 17.63 -3.86 -6.12
CA ALA A 82 18.80 -3.77 -6.97
C ALA A 82 18.77 -4.95 -7.93
N SER A 83 18.85 -4.66 -9.21
CA SER A 83 18.90 -5.70 -10.23
C SER A 83 19.85 -6.79 -9.72
N ARG A 84 19.30 -7.96 -9.40
CA ARG A 84 20.06 -9.09 -8.80
C ARG A 84 21.30 -9.48 -9.62
N LYS A 85 21.45 -8.85 -10.77
CA LYS A 85 22.54 -9.11 -11.72
C LYS A 85 23.71 -8.14 -11.66
N SER A 86 23.52 -6.85 -11.28
CA SER A 86 24.62 -5.89 -11.34
C SER A 86 25.05 -5.34 -9.97
N GLY A 87 24.16 -5.33 -8.99
CA GLY A 87 24.45 -4.74 -7.67
C GLY A 87 24.66 -3.22 -7.71
N GLU A 88 24.48 -2.60 -8.86
CA GLU A 88 24.64 -1.16 -9.07
C GLU A 88 23.30 -0.45 -8.92
N PHE A 89 23.32 0.63 -8.15
CA PHE A 89 22.17 1.52 -8.03
C PHE A 89 22.10 2.45 -9.22
N THR A 90 20.91 2.60 -9.78
CA THR A 90 20.65 3.59 -10.82
C THR A 90 20.30 4.93 -10.20
N ALA A 91 20.82 6.02 -10.75
CA ALA A 91 20.46 7.38 -10.37
C ALA A 91 18.96 7.63 -10.60
N ILE A 92 18.32 8.21 -9.61
CA ILE A 92 16.88 8.52 -9.65
C ILE A 92 16.61 10.01 -9.46
N VAL A 93 15.41 10.44 -9.83
CA VAL A 93 14.87 11.75 -9.45
C VAL A 93 14.16 11.60 -8.10
N PRO A 94 14.56 12.31 -7.03
CA PRO A 94 13.91 12.22 -5.72
C PRO A 94 12.42 12.53 -5.78
N LEU A 95 11.64 11.92 -4.87
CA LEU A 95 10.24 12.24 -4.66
C LEU A 95 10.11 13.68 -4.12
N LYS A 96 9.13 14.40 -4.62
CA LYS A 96 8.72 15.70 -4.10
C LYS A 96 7.49 15.54 -3.19
N PRO A 97 7.27 16.47 -2.26
CA PRO A 97 6.05 16.46 -1.43
C PRO A 97 4.75 16.42 -2.23
N SER A 98 4.72 17.07 -3.41
CA SER A 98 3.59 17.02 -4.35
C SER A 98 3.31 15.60 -4.86
N ASP A 99 4.35 14.81 -5.11
CA ASP A 99 4.21 13.44 -5.62
C ASP A 99 3.59 12.52 -4.54
N ALA A 100 3.94 12.76 -3.29
CA ALA A 100 3.40 12.01 -2.15
C ALA A 100 1.95 12.42 -1.82
N ALA A 101 1.57 13.68 -2.07
CA ALA A 101 0.21 14.17 -1.84
C ALA A 101 -0.80 13.63 -2.86
N GLN A 102 -0.37 13.32 -4.08
CA GLN A 102 -1.24 12.78 -5.12
C GLN A 102 -1.83 11.41 -4.77
N ASP A 103 -1.16 10.59 -3.96
CA ASP A 103 -1.72 9.32 -3.48
C ASP A 103 -2.83 9.48 -2.43
N LYS A 104 -2.91 10.63 -1.77
CA LYS A 104 -4.08 10.94 -0.92
C LYS A 104 -5.35 11.18 -1.75
N SER A 105 -5.20 11.53 -3.01
CA SER A 105 -6.28 11.69 -3.99
C SER A 105 -6.78 10.33 -4.55
N ALA A 106 -5.95 9.29 -4.49
CA ALA A 106 -6.35 7.92 -4.82
C ALA A 106 -7.13 7.22 -3.68
N LYS A 107 -7.34 7.88 -2.54
CA LYS A 107 -8.36 7.44 -1.59
C LYS A 107 -9.71 7.57 -2.31
N LEU A 108 -10.29 6.41 -2.58
CA LEU A 108 -11.63 6.20 -3.10
C LEU A 108 -12.48 7.45 -2.91
N SER A 109 -12.84 8.09 -4.01
CA SER A 109 -13.82 9.16 -4.00
C SER A 109 -15.02 8.66 -3.20
N LEU A 110 -15.61 9.52 -2.38
CA LEU A 110 -16.86 9.16 -1.67
C LEU A 110 -17.88 8.54 -2.64
N ALA A 111 -17.85 8.96 -3.90
CA ALA A 111 -18.65 8.41 -4.98
C ALA A 111 -18.30 6.95 -5.29
N ASP A 112 -17.01 6.58 -5.28
CA ASP A 112 -16.58 5.19 -5.53
C ASP A 112 -16.91 4.27 -4.36
N VAL A 113 -16.81 4.78 -3.12
CA VAL A 113 -17.24 4.05 -1.92
C VAL A 113 -18.75 3.84 -1.95
N LEU A 114 -19.53 4.85 -2.25
CA LEU A 114 -20.98 4.76 -2.36
C LEU A 114 -21.42 3.83 -3.49
N LYS A 115 -20.72 3.85 -4.61
CA LYS A 115 -20.97 2.93 -5.72
C LYS A 115 -20.74 1.48 -5.29
N ARG A 116 -19.63 1.20 -4.62
CA ARG A 116 -19.28 -0.15 -4.15
C ARG A 116 -20.24 -0.65 -3.06
N VAL A 117 -20.72 0.23 -2.19
CA VAL A 117 -21.74 -0.10 -1.18
C VAL A 117 -23.08 -0.40 -1.85
N ARG A 118 -23.48 0.33 -2.90
CA ARG A 118 -24.69 0.05 -3.67
C ARG A 118 -24.60 -1.29 -4.39
N GLU A 119 -23.48 -1.58 -5.04
CA GLU A 119 -23.23 -2.86 -5.70
C GLU A 119 -23.34 -4.04 -4.72
N MET A 120 -22.70 -3.94 -3.55
CA MET A 120 -22.80 -4.96 -2.49
C MET A 120 -24.24 -5.14 -1.97
N ARG A 121 -24.98 -4.04 -1.81
CA ARG A 121 -26.39 -4.11 -1.38
C ARG A 121 -27.26 -4.82 -2.40
N ASP A 122 -27.05 -4.54 -3.68
CA ASP A 122 -27.80 -5.13 -4.77
C ASP A 122 -27.47 -6.63 -4.92
N GLU A 123 -26.23 -7.03 -4.76
CA GLU A 123 -25.83 -8.45 -4.71
C GLU A 123 -26.46 -9.20 -3.53
N LEU A 124 -26.52 -8.58 -2.34
CA LEU A 124 -27.17 -9.17 -1.17
C LEU A 124 -28.69 -9.29 -1.35
N SER A 125 -29.33 -8.30 -1.97
CA SER A 125 -30.78 -8.35 -2.24
C SER A 125 -31.16 -9.43 -3.25
N VAL A 126 -30.30 -9.68 -4.24
CA VAL A 126 -30.48 -10.79 -5.20
C VAL A 126 -30.29 -12.15 -4.52
N LYS A 127 -29.32 -12.27 -3.63
CA LYS A 127 -29.11 -13.52 -2.86
C LYS A 127 -30.25 -13.83 -1.90
N LEU A 128 -30.80 -12.81 -1.24
CA LEU A 128 -31.96 -12.97 -0.34
C LEU A 128 -33.23 -13.39 -1.09
N LYS A 129 -33.51 -12.83 -2.27
CA LYS A 129 -34.65 -13.26 -3.12
C LYS A 129 -34.51 -14.68 -3.63
N LYS A 130 -33.29 -15.21 -3.73
CA LYS A 130 -33.05 -16.59 -4.19
C LYS A 130 -33.15 -17.62 -3.06
N SER A 131 -33.25 -17.20 -1.80
CA SER A 131 -33.32 -18.05 -0.62
C SER A 131 -34.69 -18.16 0.01
N GLU A 132 -35.74 -17.54 -0.57
CA GLU A 132 -37.11 -17.79 -0.11
C GLU A 132 -37.61 -19.11 -0.72
N PRO A 133 -37.88 -20.15 0.12
CA PRO A 133 -38.49 -21.38 -0.36
C PRO A 133 -39.98 -21.09 -0.70
N GLU A 134 -40.39 -21.52 -1.86
CA GLU A 134 -41.81 -21.60 -2.25
C GLU A 134 -42.57 -22.47 -1.22
N THR A 135 -43.25 -21.81 -0.33
CA THR A 135 -44.29 -22.49 0.48
C THR A 135 -45.52 -22.66 -0.40
N GLN A 136 -45.64 -23.81 -1.03
CA GLN A 136 -46.86 -24.24 -1.66
C GLN A 136 -47.90 -24.47 -0.59
N THR A 137 -48.90 -23.61 -0.60
CA THR A 137 -50.17 -23.81 0.08
C THR A 137 -50.99 -24.87 -0.69
N THR A 138 -51.02 -26.08 -0.18
CA THR A 138 -52.09 -27.03 -0.51
C THR A 138 -53.10 -27.00 0.61
N ALA A 139 -54.07 -26.15 0.49
CA ALA A 139 -55.33 -26.30 1.20
C ALA A 139 -56.23 -27.22 0.35
N GLU A 140 -56.37 -28.46 0.80
CA GLU A 140 -57.40 -29.32 0.27
C GLU A 140 -58.36 -29.70 1.42
N THR A 141 -59.46 -28.98 1.32
CA THR A 141 -60.73 -29.25 2.00
C THR A 141 -61.21 -30.65 1.66
N ASN A 142 -61.46 -31.49 2.62
CA ASN A 142 -62.37 -32.59 2.46
C ASN A 142 -63.11 -32.84 3.78
N LEU A 143 -64.37 -32.35 3.82
CA LEU A 143 -65.41 -32.79 4.71
C LEU A 143 -66.18 -33.95 4.05
N PRO A 144 -66.45 -35.02 4.71
CA PRO A 144 -67.61 -35.84 4.42
C PRO A 144 -68.70 -35.55 5.43
N ALA A 145 -69.86 -35.24 4.86
CA ALA A 145 -71.18 -35.22 5.50
C ALA A 145 -71.68 -36.66 5.74
N SER A 146 -72.70 -36.73 6.63
CA SER A 146 -73.73 -37.71 6.83
C SER A 146 -73.47 -38.85 7.86
N SER A 147 -74.16 -39.03 8.84
CA SER A 147 -75.60 -39.32 9.10
C SER A 147 -75.73 -39.48 10.61
#